data_14e70197fd03ff451df41616075e8474
#
_entry.id   14e70197fd03ff451df41616075e8474
#
_cell.length_a   1.000
_cell.length_b   1.000
_cell.length_c   1.000
_cell.angle_alpha   90.00
_cell.angle_beta   90.00
_cell.angle_gamma   90.00
#
_symmetry.space_group_name_H-M   'P 1'
#
loop_
_entity.id
_entity.type
_entity.pdbx_description
1 polymer ?
#
loop_
_entity_poly.entity_id
_entity_poly.type
_entity_poly.pdbx_seq_one_letter_code
_entity_poly.pdbx_strand_id
1 'polypeptide(L)'
;MKISVVLNGAAGSLVGQPIEESVSEVKRLFEEAGHIATVTAASGPEIVAAIDQAAASDAEVVVVGGGDGTVATAAGKLMGTDKALGILPLGTLNLYAKDLGIPLDIAEAVPLLAHGRIKPMDVGDVNGTVFLNHSVLGLYPLMVQEREEVREERGLSKWPAMAIAMCKALKRYPLLRVRLETDRGTRRITTPILAVANNPYDEGFGSFLKRSHLDTGELALYVAKHRQPLRMARMMVALVLGTWQRDAELEVMHLTEFTVKSRRSALKVANDGEVHRMKPPLHYRMLAGGLRMLVPSEESGVRAASPGERLAEATGTARAEVARKESA
;
A
#
# COMPACT_ATOMS: atom_id res chain seq x y z
N MET A 1 11.50 24.07 -5.10
CA MET A 1 10.05 23.77 -5.18
C MET A 1 9.35 24.28 -3.94
N LYS A 2 8.07 24.65 -4.04
CA LYS A 2 7.20 24.86 -2.88
C LYS A 2 6.59 23.52 -2.49
N ILE A 3 6.76 23.14 -1.24
CA ILE A 3 6.32 21.82 -0.70
C ILE A 3 5.37 22.06 0.47
N SER A 4 4.20 21.43 0.43
CA SER A 4 3.28 21.36 1.57
C SER A 4 3.31 19.96 2.15
N VAL A 5 3.71 19.83 3.42
CA VAL A 5 3.81 18.53 4.11
C VAL A 5 2.67 18.40 5.12
N VAL A 6 1.97 17.27 5.08
CA VAL A 6 0.91 16.93 6.03
C VAL A 6 1.31 15.64 6.77
N LEU A 7 1.58 15.74 8.06
CA LEU A 7 1.96 14.60 8.90
C LEU A 7 0.74 14.09 9.67
N ASN A 8 0.47 12.79 9.58
CA ASN A 8 -0.56 12.15 10.39
C ASN A 8 0.00 11.79 11.77
N GLY A 9 -0.32 12.60 12.78
CA GLY A 9 0.14 12.40 14.16
C GLY A 9 -0.35 11.09 14.81
N ALA A 10 -1.37 10.43 14.25
CA ALA A 10 -1.80 9.10 14.67
C ALA A 10 -1.07 7.95 13.96
N ALA A 11 -0.09 8.25 13.09
CA ALA A 11 0.69 7.23 12.39
C ALA A 11 1.55 6.42 13.36
N GLY A 12 1.69 5.12 13.09
CA GLY A 12 2.27 4.17 14.04
C GLY A 12 3.70 4.48 14.47
N SER A 13 4.54 5.09 13.63
CA SER A 13 5.92 5.48 13.96
C SER A 13 6.02 6.74 14.81
N LEU A 14 4.97 7.57 14.84
CA LEU A 14 4.92 8.83 15.62
C LEU A 14 4.21 8.67 16.97
N VAL A 15 3.57 7.53 17.22
CA VAL A 15 2.89 7.28 18.49
C VAL A 15 3.89 7.29 19.65
N GLY A 16 3.69 8.21 20.60
CA GLY A 16 4.56 8.36 21.78
C GLY A 16 5.76 9.29 21.58
N GLN A 17 5.89 9.93 20.42
CA GLN A 17 6.88 10.98 20.17
C GLN A 17 6.20 12.36 20.10
N PRO A 18 6.87 13.44 20.51
CA PRO A 18 6.38 14.80 20.30
C PRO A 18 6.30 15.10 18.81
N ILE A 19 5.09 15.33 18.30
CA ILE A 19 4.86 15.58 16.86
C ILE A 19 5.57 16.84 16.38
N GLU A 20 5.75 17.82 17.25
CA GLU A 20 6.41 19.10 16.99
C GLU A 20 7.89 18.91 16.60
N GLU A 21 8.56 17.91 17.16
CA GLU A 21 9.93 17.56 16.80
C GLU A 21 10.00 17.05 15.35
N SER A 22 9.10 16.13 14.99
CA SER A 22 9.01 15.61 13.62
C SER A 22 8.64 16.71 12.62
N VAL A 23 7.73 17.64 12.98
CA VAL A 23 7.37 18.79 12.14
C VAL A 23 8.59 19.66 11.90
N SER A 24 9.33 19.98 12.96
CA SER A 24 10.52 20.84 12.90
C SER A 24 11.66 20.18 12.09
N GLU A 25 11.88 18.89 12.28
CA GLU A 25 12.89 18.12 11.58
C GLU A 25 12.59 18.02 10.08
N VAL A 26 11.38 17.62 9.71
CA VAL A 26 10.96 17.52 8.30
C VAL A 26 11.08 18.86 7.59
N LYS A 27 10.65 19.95 8.25
CA LYS A 27 10.77 21.30 7.71
C LYS A 27 12.24 21.68 7.46
N ARG A 28 13.08 21.51 8.49
CA ARG A 28 14.51 21.81 8.42
C ARG A 28 15.18 21.05 7.26
N LEU A 29 14.94 19.75 7.14
CA LEU A 29 15.57 18.92 6.11
C LEU A 29 15.18 19.32 4.68
N PHE A 30 13.92 19.70 4.42
CA PHE A 30 13.53 20.24 3.12
C PHE A 30 14.11 21.62 2.84
N GLU A 31 14.20 22.50 3.86
CA GLU A 31 14.78 23.85 3.73
C GLU A 31 16.29 23.77 3.50
N GLU A 32 17.01 22.87 4.17
CA GLU A 32 18.45 22.62 3.93
C GLU A 32 18.74 22.15 2.51
N ALA A 33 17.78 21.43 1.89
CA ALA A 33 17.86 21.03 0.48
C ALA A 33 17.41 22.14 -0.50
N GLY A 34 17.16 23.35 -0.02
CA GLY A 34 16.83 24.53 -0.84
C GLY A 34 15.35 24.60 -1.27
N HIS A 35 14.44 23.93 -0.57
CA HIS A 35 13.00 24.00 -0.82
C HIS A 35 12.29 24.97 0.16
N ILE A 36 11.12 25.47 -0.22
CA ILE A 36 10.22 26.22 0.68
C ILE A 36 9.20 25.22 1.21
N ALA A 37 9.30 24.85 2.49
CA ALA A 37 8.46 23.85 3.09
C ALA A 37 7.49 24.42 4.14
N THR A 38 6.21 24.09 3.99
CA THR A 38 5.19 24.28 5.05
C THR A 38 4.82 22.91 5.57
N VAL A 39 4.93 22.69 6.89
CA VAL A 39 4.65 21.39 7.53
C VAL A 39 3.51 21.56 8.52
N THR A 40 2.47 20.76 8.37
CA THR A 40 1.28 20.72 9.22
C THR A 40 1.10 19.31 9.80
N ALA A 41 0.82 19.20 11.08
CA ALA A 41 0.41 17.94 11.69
C ALA A 41 -1.11 17.94 11.91
N ALA A 42 -1.75 16.80 11.63
CA ALA A 42 -3.18 16.60 11.87
C ALA A 42 -3.45 15.13 12.23
N SER A 43 -4.58 14.84 12.86
CA SER A 43 -4.94 13.47 13.25
C SER A 43 -6.43 13.21 13.09
N GLY A 44 -6.81 11.93 12.96
CA GLY A 44 -8.21 11.55 12.84
C GLY A 44 -8.91 12.23 11.65
N PRO A 45 -10.12 12.79 11.86
CA PRO A 45 -10.88 13.45 10.78
C PRO A 45 -10.19 14.69 10.20
N GLU A 46 -9.33 15.36 10.97
CA GLU A 46 -8.67 16.60 10.56
C GLU A 46 -7.60 16.36 9.47
N ILE A 47 -7.09 15.13 9.35
CA ILE A 47 -6.08 14.80 8.34
C ILE A 47 -6.61 15.02 6.92
N VAL A 48 -7.89 14.73 6.68
CA VAL A 48 -8.51 14.93 5.36
C VAL A 48 -8.60 16.40 5.03
N ALA A 49 -9.00 17.23 6.00
CA ALA A 49 -9.08 18.68 5.82
C ALA A 49 -7.68 19.30 5.58
N ALA A 50 -6.66 18.82 6.28
CA ALA A 50 -5.27 19.25 6.09
C ALA A 50 -4.75 18.89 4.69
N ILE A 51 -5.08 17.69 4.19
CA ILE A 51 -4.74 17.27 2.83
C ILE A 51 -5.49 18.14 1.80
N ASP A 52 -6.77 18.44 2.01
CA ASP A 52 -7.55 19.32 1.13
C ASP A 52 -6.94 20.74 1.08
N GLN A 53 -6.51 21.28 2.22
CA GLN A 53 -5.83 22.57 2.30
C GLN A 53 -4.49 22.56 1.55
N ALA A 54 -3.69 21.49 1.72
CA ALA A 54 -2.43 21.32 1.01
C ALA A 54 -2.66 21.20 -0.52
N ALA A 55 -3.69 20.48 -0.93
CA ALA A 55 -4.08 20.36 -2.34
C ALA A 55 -4.55 21.69 -2.94
N ALA A 56 -5.19 22.55 -2.17
CA ALA A 56 -5.64 23.88 -2.59
C ALA A 56 -4.55 24.97 -2.49
N SER A 57 -3.40 24.70 -1.85
CA SER A 57 -2.30 25.67 -1.66
C SER A 57 -1.58 25.96 -2.97
N ASP A 58 -0.59 26.86 -2.96
CA ASP A 58 0.28 27.18 -4.08
C ASP A 58 1.53 26.23 -4.17
N ALA A 59 1.56 25.16 -3.35
CA ALA A 59 2.62 24.16 -3.38
C ALA A 59 2.61 23.38 -4.71
N GLU A 60 3.78 23.09 -5.23
CA GLU A 60 3.99 22.23 -6.40
C GLU A 60 3.90 20.73 -6.02
N VAL A 61 4.31 20.44 -4.78
CA VAL A 61 4.35 19.08 -4.22
C VAL A 61 3.61 19.06 -2.90
N VAL A 62 2.73 18.08 -2.73
CA VAL A 62 2.11 17.75 -1.45
C VAL A 62 2.74 16.45 -0.93
N VAL A 63 3.43 16.54 0.19
CA VAL A 63 4.03 15.35 0.85
C VAL A 63 3.13 14.93 1.99
N VAL A 64 2.76 13.64 2.03
CA VAL A 64 1.98 13.11 3.16
C VAL A 64 2.81 12.14 3.97
N GLY A 65 2.89 12.38 5.27
CA GLY A 65 3.47 11.47 6.24
C GLY A 65 2.37 10.65 6.90
N GLY A 66 2.34 9.34 6.63
CA GLY A 66 1.31 8.46 7.18
C GLY A 66 1.43 7.02 6.70
N GLY A 67 0.40 6.22 6.95
CA GLY A 67 0.27 4.87 6.41
C GLY A 67 -0.44 4.84 5.06
N ASP A 68 -0.60 3.63 4.49
CA ASP A 68 -1.17 3.41 3.15
C ASP A 68 -2.56 4.07 2.96
N GLY A 69 -3.42 4.12 3.99
CA GLY A 69 -4.71 4.81 3.93
C GLY A 69 -4.60 6.34 3.79
N THR A 70 -3.65 6.98 4.53
CA THR A 70 -3.39 8.42 4.38
C THR A 70 -2.87 8.74 2.97
N VAL A 71 -1.98 7.87 2.45
CA VAL A 71 -1.43 7.99 1.11
C VAL A 71 -2.51 7.84 0.05
N ALA A 72 -3.40 6.84 0.17
CA ALA A 72 -4.53 6.62 -0.75
C ALA A 72 -5.51 7.80 -0.73
N THR A 73 -5.80 8.37 0.45
CA THR A 73 -6.62 9.57 0.59
C THR A 73 -6.01 10.76 -0.17
N ALA A 74 -4.71 11.01 0.03
CA ALA A 74 -4.02 12.10 -0.67
C ALA A 74 -3.98 11.86 -2.19
N ALA A 75 -3.73 10.63 -2.63
CA ALA A 75 -3.78 10.29 -4.05
C ALA A 75 -5.13 10.62 -4.66
N GLY A 76 -6.24 10.25 -3.99
CA GLY A 76 -7.59 10.58 -4.46
C GLY A 76 -7.87 12.08 -4.56
N LYS A 77 -7.26 12.91 -3.69
CA LYS A 77 -7.42 14.38 -3.70
C LYS A 77 -6.54 15.07 -4.75
N LEU A 78 -5.39 14.49 -5.07
CA LEU A 78 -4.43 15.07 -6.03
C LEU A 78 -4.64 14.58 -7.46
N MET A 79 -5.42 13.53 -7.65
CA MET A 79 -5.81 13.05 -8.98
C MET A 79 -6.42 14.18 -9.83
N GLY A 80 -5.92 14.34 -11.07
CA GLY A 80 -6.39 15.36 -12.00
C GLY A 80 -5.94 16.80 -11.67
N THR A 81 -5.05 16.99 -10.68
CA THR A 81 -4.38 18.26 -10.40
C THR A 81 -2.96 18.29 -10.99
N ASP A 82 -2.35 19.46 -11.06
CA ASP A 82 -0.96 19.62 -11.48
C ASP A 82 0.06 19.32 -10.39
N LYS A 83 -0.40 19.00 -9.18
CA LYS A 83 0.45 18.75 -8.02
C LYS A 83 1.01 17.33 -8.02
N ALA A 84 2.20 17.19 -7.47
CA ALA A 84 2.80 15.86 -7.25
C ALA A 84 2.59 15.42 -5.79
N LEU A 85 2.38 14.12 -5.59
CA LEU A 85 2.31 13.48 -4.28
C LEU A 85 3.69 12.93 -3.89
N GLY A 86 4.22 13.35 -2.73
CA GLY A 86 5.34 12.71 -2.05
C GLY A 86 4.86 11.91 -0.84
N ILE A 87 5.63 10.91 -0.42
CA ILE A 87 5.26 10.01 0.69
C ILE A 87 6.36 9.92 1.72
N LEU A 88 6.03 10.17 3.00
CA LEU A 88 6.86 9.81 4.16
C LEU A 88 6.22 8.59 4.85
N PRO A 89 6.91 7.43 4.91
CA PRO A 89 6.34 6.16 5.33
C PRO A 89 6.25 6.04 6.85
N LEU A 90 5.22 6.63 7.46
CA LEU A 90 5.01 6.65 8.91
C LEU A 90 4.01 5.58 9.41
N GLY A 91 3.47 4.76 8.51
CA GLY A 91 2.54 3.68 8.83
C GLY A 91 3.23 2.37 9.21
N THR A 92 2.42 1.30 9.35
CA THR A 92 2.92 -0.03 9.72
C THR A 92 3.43 -0.84 8.52
N LEU A 93 2.73 -0.83 7.39
CA LEU A 93 3.08 -1.64 6.21
C LEU A 93 3.85 -0.82 5.18
N ASN A 94 3.38 0.38 4.87
CA ASN A 94 4.00 1.33 3.94
C ASN A 94 4.34 0.66 2.59
N LEU A 95 3.38 -0.09 2.03
CA LEU A 95 3.61 -0.91 0.85
C LEU A 95 4.05 -0.06 -0.35
N TYR A 96 3.31 1.00 -0.63
CA TYR A 96 3.60 1.84 -1.79
C TYR A 96 4.94 2.59 -1.66
N ALA A 97 5.28 3.08 -0.46
CA ALA A 97 6.57 3.71 -0.21
C ALA A 97 7.75 2.74 -0.37
N LYS A 98 7.58 1.49 0.06
CA LYS A 98 8.59 0.42 -0.14
C LYS A 98 8.78 0.08 -1.61
N ASP A 99 7.71 0.04 -2.40
CA ASP A 99 7.79 -0.19 -3.85
C ASP A 99 8.53 0.95 -4.56
N LEU A 100 8.39 2.19 -4.04
CA LEU A 100 9.14 3.36 -4.50
C LEU A 100 10.59 3.41 -3.98
N GLY A 101 11.02 2.49 -3.12
CA GLY A 101 12.35 2.48 -2.54
C GLY A 101 12.59 3.58 -1.50
N ILE A 102 11.53 4.13 -0.89
CA ILE A 102 11.64 5.19 0.12
C ILE A 102 12.01 4.58 1.47
N PRO A 103 13.09 5.01 2.15
CA PRO A 103 13.47 4.57 3.48
C PRO A 103 12.36 4.83 4.51
N LEU A 104 12.32 4.01 5.57
CA LEU A 104 11.31 4.15 6.63
C LEU A 104 11.69 5.22 7.67
N ASP A 105 12.94 5.63 7.70
CA ASP A 105 13.46 6.68 8.57
C ASP A 105 13.26 8.05 7.94
N ILE A 106 12.75 9.03 8.68
CA ILE A 106 12.49 10.40 8.21
C ILE A 106 13.78 11.09 7.79
N ALA A 107 14.87 10.91 8.56
CA ALA A 107 16.14 11.56 8.29
C ALA A 107 16.80 11.07 6.99
N GLU A 108 16.46 9.85 6.54
CA GLU A 108 16.89 9.31 5.26
C GLU A 108 15.88 9.61 4.12
N ALA A 109 14.56 9.52 4.43
CA ALA A 109 13.51 9.68 3.44
C ALA A 109 13.39 11.12 2.91
N VAL A 110 13.49 12.13 3.79
CA VAL A 110 13.31 13.53 3.39
C VAL A 110 14.42 14.00 2.45
N PRO A 111 15.72 13.80 2.72
CA PRO A 111 16.79 14.17 1.77
C PRO A 111 16.67 13.44 0.44
N LEU A 112 16.26 12.15 0.46
CA LEU A 112 16.06 11.37 -0.75
C LEU A 112 14.94 11.94 -1.62
N LEU A 113 13.81 12.34 -1.02
CA LEU A 113 12.70 12.97 -1.72
C LEU A 113 13.02 14.40 -2.16
N ALA A 114 13.76 15.16 -1.35
CA ALA A 114 14.15 16.53 -1.68
C ALA A 114 14.99 16.61 -2.99
N HIS A 115 15.80 15.59 -3.25
CA HIS A 115 16.56 15.44 -4.51
C HIS A 115 15.85 14.54 -5.53
N GLY A 116 14.58 14.22 -5.28
CA GLY A 116 13.76 13.37 -6.13
C GLY A 116 13.32 14.06 -7.43
N ARG A 117 12.65 13.27 -8.27
CA ARG A 117 12.03 13.73 -9.53
C ARG A 117 10.53 13.45 -9.53
N ILE A 118 9.78 14.25 -10.27
CA ILE A 118 8.36 14.02 -10.48
C ILE A 118 8.19 13.07 -11.66
N LYS A 119 7.48 11.94 -11.40
CA LYS A 119 7.18 10.91 -12.41
C LYS A 119 5.67 10.62 -12.41
N PRO A 120 5.02 10.47 -13.59
CA PRO A 120 3.67 9.93 -13.66
C PRO A 120 3.66 8.47 -13.26
N MET A 121 2.73 8.07 -12.40
CA MET A 121 2.55 6.71 -11.91
C MET A 121 1.14 6.24 -12.14
N ASP A 122 0.97 4.94 -12.30
CA ASP A 122 -0.31 4.31 -12.54
C ASP A 122 -1.20 4.29 -11.29
N VAL A 123 -2.51 4.38 -11.50
CA VAL A 123 -3.52 4.32 -10.43
C VAL A 123 -4.65 3.40 -10.85
N GLY A 124 -5.05 2.49 -9.98
CA GLY A 124 -6.27 1.72 -10.17
C GLY A 124 -7.50 2.52 -9.74
N ASP A 125 -8.57 2.42 -10.50
CA ASP A 125 -9.88 3.02 -10.18
C ASP A 125 -10.95 1.94 -10.12
N VAL A 126 -11.83 2.04 -9.14
CA VAL A 126 -13.09 1.28 -9.09
C VAL A 126 -14.25 2.22 -8.78
N ASN A 127 -15.12 2.45 -9.76
CA ASN A 127 -16.29 3.34 -9.65
C ASN A 127 -15.94 4.74 -9.12
N GLY A 128 -14.81 5.32 -9.51
CA GLY A 128 -14.33 6.63 -9.08
C GLY A 128 -13.59 6.64 -7.73
N THR A 129 -13.38 5.48 -7.12
CA THR A 129 -12.54 5.35 -5.93
C THR A 129 -11.19 4.78 -6.34
N VAL A 130 -10.14 5.54 -6.13
CA VAL A 130 -8.78 5.15 -6.52
C VAL A 130 -8.14 4.21 -5.49
N PHE A 131 -7.19 3.40 -5.95
CA PHE A 131 -6.32 2.59 -5.12
C PHE A 131 -4.91 2.54 -5.71
N LEU A 132 -3.92 2.58 -4.85
CA LEU A 132 -2.51 2.57 -5.24
C LEU A 132 -1.90 1.19 -5.16
N ASN A 133 -2.35 0.36 -4.21
CA ASN A 133 -1.84 -0.99 -4.01
C ASN A 133 -2.79 -2.04 -4.58
N HIS A 134 -3.92 -2.23 -3.94
CA HIS A 134 -4.86 -3.27 -4.34
C HIS A 134 -6.30 -3.00 -3.91
N SER A 135 -7.23 -3.58 -4.66
CA SER A 135 -8.65 -3.65 -4.36
C SER A 135 -9.09 -5.10 -4.25
N VAL A 136 -9.66 -5.51 -3.13
CA VAL A 136 -9.96 -6.92 -2.84
C VAL A 136 -11.42 -7.13 -2.46
N LEU A 137 -12.04 -8.17 -3.04
CA LEU A 137 -13.39 -8.62 -2.72
C LEU A 137 -13.38 -10.02 -2.09
N GLY A 138 -14.44 -10.35 -1.37
CA GLY A 138 -14.66 -11.68 -0.78
C GLY A 138 -14.22 -11.79 0.66
N LEU A 139 -13.31 -12.71 0.97
CA LEU A 139 -12.89 -13.04 2.33
C LEU A 139 -12.11 -11.92 3.01
N TYR A 140 -11.23 -11.22 2.26
CA TYR A 140 -10.32 -10.22 2.81
C TYR A 140 -11.05 -9.02 3.45
N PRO A 141 -12.05 -8.36 2.83
CA PRO A 141 -12.81 -7.30 3.49
C PRO A 141 -13.47 -7.72 4.79
N LEU A 142 -13.88 -8.99 4.92
CA LEU A 142 -14.43 -9.52 6.16
C LEU A 142 -13.35 -9.67 7.23
N MET A 143 -12.16 -10.12 6.84
CA MET A 143 -11.02 -10.21 7.76
C MET A 143 -10.60 -8.83 8.28
N VAL A 144 -10.59 -7.81 7.43
CA VAL A 144 -10.28 -6.43 7.83
C VAL A 144 -11.28 -5.93 8.87
N GLN A 145 -12.57 -6.12 8.65
CA GLN A 145 -13.60 -5.72 9.61
C GLN A 145 -13.50 -6.48 10.94
N GLU A 146 -13.43 -7.81 10.90
CA GLU A 146 -13.27 -8.64 12.10
C GLU A 146 -11.99 -8.26 12.89
N ARG A 147 -10.92 -7.86 12.20
CA ARG A 147 -9.70 -7.38 12.83
C ARG A 147 -9.95 -6.10 13.64
N GLU A 148 -10.63 -5.11 13.06
CA GLU A 148 -10.93 -3.85 13.77
C GLU A 148 -11.86 -4.10 14.96
N GLU A 149 -12.92 -4.90 14.79
CA GLU A 149 -13.82 -5.31 15.88
C GLU A 149 -13.04 -6.00 17.02
N VAL A 150 -12.15 -6.94 16.71
CA VAL A 150 -11.32 -7.62 17.73
C VAL A 150 -10.34 -6.67 18.42
N ARG A 151 -9.80 -5.68 17.68
CA ARG A 151 -8.91 -4.67 18.27
C ARG A 151 -9.65 -3.77 19.24
N GLU A 152 -10.84 -3.29 18.87
CA GLU A 152 -11.69 -2.44 19.70
C GLU A 152 -12.17 -3.18 20.95
N GLU A 153 -12.66 -4.43 20.80
CA GLU A 153 -13.19 -5.21 21.92
C GLU A 153 -12.13 -5.70 22.92
N ARG A 154 -10.93 -6.06 22.42
CA ARG A 154 -9.90 -6.76 23.23
C ARG A 154 -8.62 -5.96 23.48
N GLY A 155 -8.49 -4.77 22.89
CA GLY A 155 -7.28 -3.96 22.99
C GLY A 155 -6.03 -4.61 22.40
N LEU A 156 -6.20 -5.59 21.47
CA LEU A 156 -5.09 -6.34 20.90
C LEU A 156 -4.33 -5.53 19.86
N SER A 157 -3.03 -5.77 19.76
CA SER A 157 -2.22 -5.23 18.67
C SER A 157 -2.63 -5.83 17.32
N LYS A 158 -2.23 -5.19 16.22
CA LYS A 158 -2.68 -5.51 14.85
C LYS A 158 -2.48 -6.97 14.44
N TRP A 159 -1.35 -7.60 14.79
CA TRP A 159 -1.01 -8.96 14.37
C TRP A 159 -1.83 -10.06 15.06
N PRO A 160 -1.98 -10.10 16.41
CA PRO A 160 -2.87 -11.05 17.07
C PRO A 160 -4.33 -10.91 16.63
N ALA A 161 -4.83 -9.66 16.47
CA ALA A 161 -6.17 -9.42 15.97
C ALA A 161 -6.35 -9.97 14.54
N MET A 162 -5.35 -9.83 13.67
CA MET A 162 -5.36 -10.38 12.32
C MET A 162 -5.42 -11.91 12.32
N ALA A 163 -4.66 -12.59 13.21
CA ALA A 163 -4.71 -14.05 13.31
C ALA A 163 -6.09 -14.56 13.73
N ILE A 164 -6.72 -13.90 14.72
CA ILE A 164 -8.09 -14.23 15.16
C ILE A 164 -9.10 -13.99 14.04
N ALA A 165 -9.02 -12.84 13.36
CA ALA A 165 -9.89 -12.50 12.24
C ALA A 165 -9.75 -13.51 11.07
N MET A 166 -8.52 -13.94 10.77
CA MET A 166 -8.23 -15.00 9.80
C MET A 166 -8.94 -16.31 10.17
N CYS A 167 -8.79 -16.76 11.41
CA CYS A 167 -9.45 -17.99 11.87
C CYS A 167 -10.98 -17.90 11.78
N LYS A 168 -11.58 -16.78 12.18
CA LYS A 168 -13.01 -16.54 12.07
C LYS A 168 -13.50 -16.53 10.61
N ALA A 169 -12.77 -15.84 9.73
CA ALA A 169 -13.08 -15.74 8.32
C ALA A 169 -12.98 -17.10 7.61
N LEU A 170 -11.95 -17.89 7.90
CA LEU A 170 -11.78 -19.26 7.39
C LEU A 170 -12.88 -20.22 7.86
N LYS A 171 -13.40 -20.06 9.09
CA LYS A 171 -14.54 -20.86 9.56
C LYS A 171 -15.83 -20.55 8.80
N ARG A 172 -16.10 -19.29 8.47
CA ARG A 172 -17.27 -18.87 7.69
C ARG A 172 -17.13 -19.17 6.20
N TYR A 173 -15.92 -19.06 5.68
CA TYR A 173 -15.50 -19.27 4.30
C TYR A 173 -16.52 -18.89 3.23
N PRO A 174 -16.97 -17.63 3.16
CA PRO A 174 -17.97 -17.20 2.22
C PRO A 174 -17.42 -17.21 0.79
N LEU A 175 -18.17 -17.80 -0.14
CA LEU A 175 -17.84 -17.74 -1.56
C LEU A 175 -18.57 -16.57 -2.22
N LEU A 176 -17.81 -15.74 -2.92
CA LEU A 176 -18.29 -14.67 -3.77
C LEU A 176 -18.72 -15.27 -5.12
N ARG A 177 -19.96 -15.00 -5.54
CA ARG A 177 -20.48 -15.38 -6.86
C ARG A 177 -20.68 -14.13 -7.69
N VAL A 178 -19.88 -13.96 -8.75
CA VAL A 178 -19.90 -12.80 -9.62
C VAL A 178 -19.85 -13.20 -11.10
N ARG A 179 -20.19 -12.26 -11.96
CA ARG A 179 -19.95 -12.33 -13.40
C ARG A 179 -18.84 -11.32 -13.70
N LEU A 180 -17.76 -11.82 -14.27
CA LEU A 180 -16.65 -11.03 -14.76
C LEU A 180 -16.85 -10.77 -16.25
N GLU A 181 -16.81 -9.51 -16.66
CA GLU A 181 -16.85 -9.08 -18.05
C GLU A 181 -15.51 -8.42 -18.39
N THR A 182 -14.82 -8.95 -19.39
CA THR A 182 -13.53 -8.46 -19.90
C THR A 182 -13.62 -8.32 -21.42
N ASP A 183 -12.60 -7.79 -22.06
CA ASP A 183 -12.40 -7.79 -23.52
C ASP A 183 -12.49 -9.19 -24.15
N ARG A 184 -12.13 -10.24 -23.39
CA ARG A 184 -12.17 -11.65 -23.81
C ARG A 184 -13.53 -12.32 -23.62
N GLY A 185 -14.53 -11.57 -23.15
CA GLY A 185 -15.89 -12.04 -22.95
C GLY A 185 -16.35 -12.09 -21.50
N THR A 186 -17.47 -12.77 -21.28
CA THR A 186 -18.15 -12.83 -19.98
C THR A 186 -18.09 -14.23 -19.40
N ARG A 187 -17.69 -14.35 -18.12
CA ARG A 187 -17.71 -15.63 -17.41
C ARG A 187 -18.24 -15.50 -15.98
N ARG A 188 -18.81 -16.58 -15.44
CA ARG A 188 -19.23 -16.67 -14.04
C ARG A 188 -18.09 -17.21 -13.20
N ILE A 189 -17.81 -16.52 -12.09
CA ILE A 189 -16.76 -16.87 -11.15
C ILE A 189 -17.38 -17.13 -9.77
N THR A 190 -16.92 -18.20 -9.13
CA THR A 190 -17.19 -18.48 -7.71
C THR A 190 -15.84 -18.60 -7.03
N THR A 191 -15.54 -17.65 -6.12
CA THR A 191 -14.22 -17.47 -5.52
C THR A 191 -14.32 -17.03 -4.07
N PRO A 192 -13.42 -17.45 -3.18
CA PRO A 192 -13.31 -16.85 -1.86
C PRO A 192 -12.66 -15.45 -1.90
N ILE A 193 -11.73 -15.20 -2.84
CA ILE A 193 -11.02 -13.93 -2.99
C ILE A 193 -10.88 -13.58 -4.47
N LEU A 194 -11.22 -12.34 -4.79
CA LEU A 194 -10.88 -11.68 -6.04
C LEU A 194 -10.07 -10.43 -5.66
N ALA A 195 -8.80 -10.40 -6.04
CA ALA A 195 -7.90 -9.28 -5.77
C ALA A 195 -7.46 -8.64 -7.08
N VAL A 196 -7.42 -7.31 -7.08
CA VAL A 196 -6.98 -6.48 -8.20
C VAL A 196 -5.80 -5.66 -7.72
N ALA A 197 -4.62 -5.89 -8.24
CA ALA A 197 -3.46 -5.07 -7.94
C ALA A 197 -3.29 -3.97 -9.00
N ASN A 198 -2.91 -2.81 -8.54
CA ASN A 198 -2.42 -1.72 -9.38
C ASN A 198 -0.99 -2.03 -9.77
N ASN A 199 -0.79 -2.50 -10.99
CA ASN A 199 0.40 -3.19 -11.50
C ASN A 199 0.64 -4.59 -10.90
N PRO A 200 1.24 -5.52 -11.65
CA PRO A 200 1.51 -6.88 -11.20
C PRO A 200 2.48 -6.96 -10.02
N TYR A 201 2.26 -7.94 -9.14
CA TYR A 201 3.23 -8.25 -8.10
C TYR A 201 4.43 -9.02 -8.67
N ASP A 202 5.61 -8.72 -8.11
CA ASP A 202 6.84 -9.44 -8.41
C ASP A 202 6.72 -10.91 -8.00
N GLU A 203 7.41 -11.76 -8.75
CA GLU A 203 7.54 -13.17 -8.47
C GLU A 203 8.84 -13.45 -7.71
N GLY A 204 8.80 -14.45 -6.82
CA GLY A 204 9.98 -14.94 -6.14
C GLY A 204 9.93 -14.88 -4.61
N PHE A 205 10.90 -15.55 -4.01
CA PHE A 205 11.03 -15.62 -2.55
C PHE A 205 11.32 -14.23 -1.97
N GLY A 206 10.58 -13.86 -0.91
CA GLY A 206 10.72 -12.54 -0.26
C GLY A 206 9.96 -11.40 -0.94
N SER A 207 9.29 -11.63 -2.07
CA SER A 207 8.50 -10.63 -2.81
C SER A 207 7.05 -10.52 -2.30
N PHE A 208 6.85 -10.53 -0.97
CA PHE A 208 5.50 -10.41 -0.42
C PHE A 208 4.87 -9.07 -0.79
N LEU A 209 3.89 -9.10 -1.69
CA LEU A 209 3.16 -7.92 -2.18
C LEU A 209 4.07 -6.79 -2.73
N LYS A 210 5.28 -7.13 -3.18
CA LYS A 210 6.23 -6.19 -3.77
C LYS A 210 5.94 -6.01 -5.26
N ARG A 211 6.17 -4.80 -5.76
CA ARG A 211 6.11 -4.45 -7.19
C ARG A 211 7.35 -3.66 -7.56
N SER A 212 8.08 -4.13 -8.56
CA SER A 212 9.27 -3.42 -9.09
C SER A 212 8.88 -2.37 -10.14
N HIS A 213 7.69 -2.51 -10.72
CA HIS A 213 7.16 -1.60 -11.73
C HIS A 213 5.79 -1.08 -11.30
N LEU A 214 5.62 0.24 -11.29
CA LEU A 214 4.38 0.93 -10.92
C LEU A 214 3.82 1.76 -12.09
N ASP A 215 4.25 1.42 -13.31
CA ASP A 215 3.98 2.14 -14.56
C ASP A 215 3.81 1.19 -15.75
N THR A 216 3.30 -0.05 -15.51
CA THR A 216 3.09 -1.04 -16.57
C THR A 216 1.84 -0.78 -17.40
N GLY A 217 0.93 0.08 -16.95
CA GLY A 217 -0.36 0.35 -17.59
C GLY A 217 -1.37 -0.78 -17.43
N GLU A 218 -1.18 -1.71 -16.50
CA GLU A 218 -2.01 -2.90 -16.35
C GLU A 218 -2.49 -3.12 -14.92
N LEU A 219 -3.75 -3.54 -14.78
CA LEU A 219 -4.28 -4.14 -13.56
C LEU A 219 -4.00 -5.64 -13.58
N ALA A 220 -3.46 -6.18 -12.50
CA ALA A 220 -3.35 -7.62 -12.33
C ALA A 220 -4.54 -8.14 -11.49
N LEU A 221 -5.39 -8.95 -12.13
CA LEU A 221 -6.55 -9.55 -11.49
C LEU A 221 -6.21 -10.98 -11.05
N TYR A 222 -6.24 -11.22 -9.76
CA TYR A 222 -5.98 -12.50 -9.10
C TYR A 222 -7.30 -13.14 -8.65
N VAL A 223 -7.60 -14.33 -9.13
CA VAL A 223 -8.82 -15.08 -8.79
C VAL A 223 -8.44 -16.40 -8.13
N ALA A 224 -8.67 -16.51 -6.83
CA ALA A 224 -8.46 -17.75 -6.10
C ALA A 224 -9.62 -18.73 -6.36
N LYS A 225 -9.33 -19.92 -6.89
CA LYS A 225 -10.34 -20.96 -7.16
C LYS A 225 -10.52 -21.95 -6.00
N HIS A 226 -9.81 -21.73 -4.91
CA HIS A 226 -9.82 -22.55 -3.71
C HIS A 226 -11.25 -22.65 -3.11
N ARG A 227 -11.80 -23.84 -3.04
CA ARG A 227 -13.14 -24.08 -2.45
C ARG A 227 -13.08 -24.57 -1.01
N GLN A 228 -11.90 -24.96 -0.53
CA GLN A 228 -11.68 -25.51 0.80
C GLN A 228 -10.86 -24.53 1.65
N PRO A 229 -11.27 -24.28 2.91
CA PRO A 229 -10.56 -23.35 3.80
C PRO A 229 -9.07 -23.70 4.01
N LEU A 230 -8.76 -25.01 4.12
CA LEU A 230 -7.38 -25.47 4.33
C LEU A 230 -6.46 -25.17 3.14
N ARG A 231 -6.98 -25.33 1.91
CA ARG A 231 -6.22 -24.98 0.69
C ARG A 231 -5.98 -23.48 0.62
N MET A 232 -6.98 -22.66 0.99
CA MET A 232 -6.82 -21.22 1.08
C MET A 232 -5.79 -20.84 2.14
N ALA A 233 -5.81 -21.46 3.33
CA ALA A 233 -4.82 -21.20 4.35
C ALA A 233 -3.39 -21.52 3.86
N ARG A 234 -3.23 -22.64 3.13
CA ARG A 234 -1.95 -22.98 2.51
C ARG A 234 -1.51 -21.96 1.45
N MET A 235 -2.43 -21.47 0.61
CA MET A 235 -2.15 -20.41 -0.36
C MET A 235 -1.73 -19.12 0.33
N MET A 236 -2.36 -18.74 1.46
CA MET A 236 -1.95 -17.56 2.24
C MET A 236 -0.52 -17.71 2.80
N VAL A 237 -0.14 -18.91 3.24
CA VAL A 237 1.25 -19.19 3.63
C VAL A 237 2.20 -19.09 2.43
N ALA A 238 1.82 -19.64 1.28
CA ALA A 238 2.60 -19.53 0.05
C ALA A 238 2.76 -18.07 -0.42
N LEU A 239 1.74 -17.23 -0.20
CA LEU A 239 1.81 -15.79 -0.48
C LEU A 239 2.88 -15.10 0.39
N VAL A 240 2.90 -15.39 1.70
CA VAL A 240 3.91 -14.85 2.63
C VAL A 240 5.31 -15.32 2.27
N LEU A 241 5.46 -16.58 1.83
CA LEU A 241 6.74 -17.14 1.42
C LEU A 241 7.16 -16.75 -0.02
N GLY A 242 6.32 -16.03 -0.76
CA GLY A 242 6.59 -15.64 -2.16
C GLY A 242 6.58 -16.81 -3.16
N THR A 243 5.88 -17.90 -2.85
CA THR A 243 5.79 -19.12 -3.69
C THR A 243 4.39 -19.33 -4.29
N TRP A 244 3.52 -18.33 -4.16
CA TRP A 244 2.10 -18.35 -4.55
C TRP A 244 1.88 -18.57 -6.07
N GLN A 245 2.83 -18.20 -6.93
CA GLN A 245 2.76 -18.35 -8.39
C GLN A 245 2.64 -19.82 -8.82
N ARG A 246 3.11 -20.74 -7.97
CA ARG A 246 3.04 -22.20 -8.24
C ARG A 246 1.68 -22.79 -7.90
N ASP A 247 0.75 -22.00 -7.38
CA ASP A 247 -0.58 -22.47 -7.00
C ASP A 247 -1.48 -22.58 -8.24
N ALA A 248 -1.76 -23.79 -8.67
CA ALA A 248 -2.61 -24.08 -9.83
C ALA A 248 -4.08 -23.61 -9.65
N GLU A 249 -4.53 -23.35 -8.43
CA GLU A 249 -5.86 -22.83 -8.14
C GLU A 249 -5.92 -21.29 -8.11
N LEU A 250 -4.79 -20.60 -8.32
CA LEU A 250 -4.73 -19.15 -8.49
C LEU A 250 -4.66 -18.81 -9.98
N GLU A 251 -5.65 -18.10 -10.47
CA GLU A 251 -5.68 -17.57 -11.83
C GLU A 251 -5.28 -16.10 -11.82
N VAL A 252 -4.37 -15.72 -12.71
CA VAL A 252 -3.90 -14.34 -12.91
C VAL A 252 -4.26 -13.86 -14.31
N MET A 253 -4.77 -12.63 -14.41
CA MET A 253 -5.08 -11.97 -15.68
C MET A 253 -4.59 -10.54 -15.64
N HIS A 254 -3.97 -10.09 -16.72
CA HIS A 254 -3.52 -8.72 -16.94
C HIS A 254 -4.55 -8.01 -17.82
N LEU A 255 -5.11 -6.90 -17.32
CA LEU A 255 -6.23 -6.19 -17.92
C LEU A 255 -6.05 -4.69 -17.74
N THR A 256 -6.52 -3.89 -18.68
CA THR A 256 -6.59 -2.43 -18.51
C THR A 256 -7.93 -2.01 -17.92
N GLU A 257 -8.98 -2.76 -18.23
CA GLU A 257 -10.32 -2.54 -17.68
C GLU A 257 -11.13 -3.83 -17.62
N PHE A 258 -12.07 -3.91 -16.70
CA PHE A 258 -13.04 -5.00 -16.58
C PHE A 258 -14.20 -4.63 -15.66
N THR A 259 -15.27 -5.41 -15.71
CA THR A 259 -16.47 -5.18 -14.89
C THR A 259 -16.82 -6.40 -14.05
N VAL A 260 -17.08 -6.19 -12.77
CA VAL A 260 -17.59 -7.21 -11.85
C VAL A 260 -19.07 -6.96 -11.57
N LYS A 261 -19.94 -7.84 -12.07
CA LYS A 261 -21.39 -7.80 -11.83
C LYS A 261 -21.80 -8.80 -10.75
N SER A 262 -22.74 -8.43 -9.89
CA SER A 262 -23.27 -9.26 -8.83
C SER A 262 -24.78 -9.09 -8.73
N ARG A 263 -25.48 -10.12 -8.21
CA ARG A 263 -26.91 -10.02 -7.83
C ARG A 263 -27.12 -9.39 -6.45
N ARG A 264 -26.04 -9.20 -5.68
CA ARG A 264 -26.12 -8.54 -4.37
C ARG A 264 -26.32 -7.04 -4.57
N SER A 265 -27.10 -6.41 -3.69
CA SER A 265 -27.35 -4.96 -3.70
C SER A 265 -26.09 -4.13 -3.42
N ALA A 266 -25.14 -4.69 -2.69
CA ALA A 266 -23.84 -4.10 -2.42
C ALA A 266 -22.76 -5.18 -2.22
N LEU A 267 -21.52 -4.84 -2.55
CA LEU A 267 -20.34 -5.63 -2.27
C LEU A 267 -19.42 -4.88 -1.30
N LYS A 268 -18.76 -5.61 -0.42
CA LYS A 268 -17.67 -5.09 0.40
C LYS A 268 -16.39 -5.18 -0.42
N VAL A 269 -15.74 -4.06 -0.61
CA VAL A 269 -14.49 -3.90 -1.35
C VAL A 269 -13.47 -3.31 -0.39
N ALA A 270 -12.31 -3.92 -0.26
CA ALA A 270 -11.21 -3.35 0.51
C ALA A 270 -10.21 -2.73 -0.46
N ASN A 271 -10.12 -1.39 -0.49
CA ASN A 271 -9.14 -0.64 -1.27
C ASN A 271 -8.02 -0.19 -0.32
N ASP A 272 -6.79 -0.59 -0.61
CA ASP A 272 -5.59 -0.27 0.19
C ASP A 272 -5.79 -0.53 1.70
N GLY A 273 -6.61 -1.52 2.04
CA GLY A 273 -6.92 -1.92 3.41
C GLY A 273 -8.13 -1.22 4.04
N GLU A 274 -8.78 -0.27 3.36
CA GLU A 274 -10.02 0.37 3.80
C GLU A 274 -11.25 -0.29 3.18
N VAL A 275 -12.26 -0.60 3.99
CA VAL A 275 -13.46 -1.34 3.52
C VAL A 275 -14.59 -0.40 3.15
N HIS A 276 -14.96 -0.42 1.88
CA HIS A 276 -16.07 0.32 1.31
C HIS A 276 -17.25 -0.60 0.96
N ARG A 277 -18.48 -0.06 1.00
CA ARG A 277 -19.68 -0.72 0.47
C ARG A 277 -20.01 -0.10 -0.88
N MET A 278 -19.77 -0.85 -1.96
CA MET A 278 -20.00 -0.38 -3.32
C MET A 278 -21.17 -1.11 -3.98
N LYS A 279 -21.97 -0.38 -4.78
CA LYS A 279 -23.06 -0.97 -5.57
C LYS A 279 -22.49 -1.56 -6.86
N PRO A 280 -22.79 -2.84 -7.19
CA PRO A 280 -22.47 -3.37 -8.51
C PRO A 280 -23.31 -2.69 -9.61
N PRO A 281 -22.81 -2.62 -10.88
CA PRO A 281 -21.55 -3.19 -11.35
C PRO A 281 -20.33 -2.42 -10.82
N LEU A 282 -19.23 -3.14 -10.57
CA LEU A 282 -17.95 -2.52 -10.24
C LEU A 282 -17.11 -2.43 -11.52
N HIS A 283 -16.86 -1.22 -11.97
CA HIS A 283 -16.03 -0.95 -13.14
C HIS A 283 -14.60 -0.67 -12.68
N TYR A 284 -13.69 -1.56 -12.99
CA TYR A 284 -12.27 -1.41 -12.73
C TYR A 284 -11.58 -0.87 -13.97
N ARG A 285 -10.71 0.13 -13.79
CA ARG A 285 -9.93 0.74 -14.86
C ARG A 285 -8.51 1.03 -14.37
N MET A 286 -7.55 0.86 -15.24
CA MET A 286 -6.20 1.40 -15.08
C MET A 286 -6.19 2.85 -15.58
N LEU A 287 -5.71 3.75 -14.74
CA LEU A 287 -5.44 5.14 -15.09
C LEU A 287 -3.91 5.27 -15.24
N ALA A 288 -3.42 4.94 -16.43
CA ALA A 288 -1.98 4.96 -16.72
C ALA A 288 -1.41 6.38 -16.57
N GLY A 289 -0.37 6.53 -15.75
CA GLY A 289 0.24 7.81 -15.43
C GLY A 289 -0.70 8.79 -14.73
N GLY A 290 -1.79 8.30 -14.13
CA GLY A 290 -2.87 9.12 -13.59
C GLY A 290 -2.52 9.97 -12.38
N LEU A 291 -1.38 9.73 -11.72
CA LEU A 291 -0.92 10.48 -10.56
C LEU A 291 0.53 10.90 -10.72
N ARG A 292 0.81 12.18 -10.53
CA ARG A 292 2.18 12.69 -10.48
C ARG A 292 2.78 12.40 -9.10
N MET A 293 3.91 11.72 -9.04
CA MET A 293 4.57 11.33 -7.80
C MET A 293 5.97 11.91 -7.71
N LEU A 294 6.33 12.42 -6.53
CA LEU A 294 7.72 12.72 -6.18
C LEU A 294 8.39 11.40 -5.78
N VAL A 295 9.32 10.93 -6.59
CA VAL A 295 10.01 9.66 -6.41
C VAL A 295 11.53 9.89 -6.31
N PRO A 296 12.28 8.98 -5.64
CA PRO A 296 13.74 9.05 -5.63
C PRO A 296 14.33 9.13 -7.03
N SER A 297 15.41 9.91 -7.20
CA SER A 297 16.18 9.92 -8.45
C SER A 297 17.08 8.68 -8.53
N GLU A 298 17.26 8.12 -9.73
CA GLU A 298 18.11 6.94 -9.97
C GLU A 298 19.59 7.20 -9.65
N GLU A 299 20.01 8.48 -9.69
CA GLU A 299 21.38 8.92 -9.37
C GLU A 299 21.67 8.94 -7.87
N SER A 300 20.64 8.90 -7.02
CA SER A 300 20.77 8.94 -5.55
C SER A 300 21.33 7.66 -4.95
N GLY A 301 21.95 6.77 -5.72
CA GLY A 301 22.84 5.65 -5.33
C GLY A 301 22.52 4.79 -4.10
N VAL A 302 21.49 5.13 -3.35
CA VAL A 302 20.99 4.33 -2.23
C VAL A 302 19.98 3.32 -2.79
N ARG A 303 20.50 2.29 -3.44
CA ARG A 303 19.76 1.03 -3.55
C ARG A 303 19.41 0.63 -2.14
N ALA A 304 18.16 0.77 -1.74
CA ALA A 304 17.72 0.26 -0.45
C ALA A 304 18.12 -1.21 -0.40
N ALA A 305 19.12 -1.52 0.44
CA ALA A 305 19.62 -2.89 0.57
C ALA A 305 18.43 -3.80 0.84
N SER A 306 18.29 -4.84 0.04
CA SER A 306 17.20 -5.81 0.20
C SER A 306 17.25 -6.40 1.61
N PRO A 307 16.13 -6.87 2.18
CA PRO A 307 16.14 -7.53 3.50
C PRO A 307 17.17 -8.67 3.59
N GLY A 308 17.49 -9.33 2.48
CA GLY A 308 18.54 -10.34 2.38
C GLY A 308 19.96 -9.77 2.47
N GLU A 309 20.21 -8.59 1.90
CA GLU A 309 21.52 -7.91 1.99
C GLU A 309 21.77 -7.37 3.39
N ARG A 310 20.75 -6.82 4.07
CA ARG A 310 20.86 -6.39 5.49
C ARG A 310 21.07 -7.56 6.44
N LEU A 311 20.47 -8.74 6.15
CA LEU A 311 20.72 -9.95 6.92
C LEU A 311 22.15 -10.49 6.71
N ALA A 312 22.68 -10.37 5.49
CA ALA A 312 24.06 -10.77 5.16
C ALA A 312 25.08 -9.81 5.80
N GLU A 313 24.82 -8.51 5.82
CA GLU A 313 25.67 -7.54 6.53
C GLU A 313 25.63 -7.73 8.05
N ALA A 314 24.45 -7.94 8.64
CA ALA A 314 24.30 -8.17 10.08
C ALA A 314 24.98 -9.48 10.50
N THR A 315 24.90 -10.54 9.68
CA THR A 315 25.60 -11.82 9.93
C THR A 315 27.11 -11.73 9.64
N GLY A 316 27.53 -10.91 8.70
CA GLY A 316 28.94 -10.62 8.40
C GLY A 316 29.61 -9.84 9.52
N THR A 317 28.96 -8.80 10.06
CA THR A 317 29.46 -8.02 11.20
C THR A 317 29.52 -8.85 12.49
N ALA A 318 28.52 -9.70 12.77
CA ALA A 318 28.53 -10.59 13.92
C ALA A 318 29.66 -11.64 13.86
N ARG A 319 29.95 -12.17 12.65
CA ARG A 319 31.10 -13.09 12.45
C ARG A 319 32.46 -12.41 12.61
N ALA A 320 32.59 -11.17 12.16
CA ALA A 320 33.84 -10.40 12.32
C ALA A 320 34.11 -10.02 13.79
N GLU A 321 33.06 -9.78 14.57
CA GLU A 321 33.17 -9.47 16.00
C GLU A 321 33.51 -10.70 16.85
N VAL A 322 32.98 -11.88 16.50
CA VAL A 322 33.32 -13.16 17.14
C VAL A 322 34.79 -13.53 16.82
N ALA A 323 35.23 -13.39 15.57
CA ALA A 323 36.61 -13.66 15.17
C ALA A 323 37.63 -12.73 15.83
N ARG A 324 37.26 -11.47 16.15
CA ARG A 324 38.12 -10.55 16.91
C ARG A 324 38.22 -10.88 18.40
N LYS A 325 37.17 -11.53 18.99
CA LYS A 325 37.18 -11.96 20.38
C LYS A 325 37.91 -13.29 20.61
N GLU A 326 38.07 -14.10 19.57
CA GLU A 326 38.81 -15.36 19.62
C GLU A 326 40.32 -15.19 19.37
N SER A 327 40.71 -14.00 18.88
CA SER A 327 42.14 -13.66 18.60
C SER A 327 42.76 -12.68 19.59
N ALA A 328 42.08 -12.33 20.67
CA ALA A 328 42.56 -11.53 21.79
C ALA A 328 42.60 -12.34 23.10
#